data_e7034059fa21e00730708db672aa2ad7
#
_entry.id   e7034059fa21e00730708db672aa2ad7
#
_cell.length_a   1.000
_cell.length_b   1.000
_cell.length_c   1.000
_cell.angle_alpha   90.00
_cell.angle_beta   90.00
_cell.angle_gamma   90.00
#
_symmetry.space_group_name_H-M   'P 1'
#
loop_
_entity.id
_entity.type
_entity.pdbx_description
1 polymer ?
#
loop_
_entity_poly.entity_id
_entity_poly.type
_entity_poly.pdbx_seq_one_letter_code
_entity_poly.pdbx_strand_id
1 'polypeptide(L)'
;MPFERESTADIIDQSNCEIATINQLKQTVVGGADADIDRLAEQLATDYPRKRTVKLKTEGAFHTSLMTRAAVEFKEHLNGINFSDMTTPVLSNYSSEIHKLDGTQSEELLYNQLFKPVDWLGCMQTAAKMEVQSIIEFGGGIGDGVTPNEKRPNLEAITKKNFRYLQNEVKYFPAINTSTIVDTSKHYQS
;
A
#
# COMPACT_ATOMS: atom_id res chain seq x y z
N MET A 1 16.19 -15.67 -4.29
CA MET A 1 15.16 -15.62 -3.27
C MET A 1 14.89 -14.16 -2.99
N PRO A 2 13.66 -13.71 -2.89
CA PRO A 2 13.34 -12.38 -2.42
C PRO A 2 13.81 -12.25 -0.95
N PHE A 3 14.04 -11.03 -0.51
CA PHE A 3 14.44 -10.75 0.86
C PHE A 3 13.35 -11.23 1.83
N GLU A 4 13.68 -12.11 2.74
CA GLU A 4 12.82 -12.30 3.90
C GLU A 4 12.93 -11.06 4.76
N ARG A 5 11.81 -10.58 5.30
CA ARG A 5 11.73 -9.32 6.06
C ARG A 5 12.78 -9.27 7.18
N GLU A 6 13.00 -10.39 7.85
CA GLU A 6 13.95 -10.53 8.94
C GLU A 6 15.41 -10.37 8.49
N SER A 7 15.77 -10.86 7.30
CA SER A 7 17.15 -10.78 6.79
C SER A 7 17.55 -9.40 6.25
N THR A 8 16.61 -8.48 6.10
CA THR A 8 16.86 -7.11 5.62
C THR A 8 16.60 -6.06 6.67
N ALA A 9 15.93 -6.38 7.77
CA ALA A 9 15.62 -5.43 8.83
C ALA A 9 16.91 -4.79 9.36
N ASP A 10 17.90 -5.59 9.71
CA ASP A 10 19.18 -5.11 10.25
C ASP A 10 19.93 -4.18 9.26
N ILE A 11 19.88 -4.50 7.96
CA ILE A 11 20.52 -3.67 6.92
C ILE A 11 19.78 -2.34 6.75
N ILE A 12 18.44 -2.38 6.77
CA ILE A 12 17.61 -1.18 6.68
C ILE A 12 17.84 -0.30 7.92
N ASP A 13 17.83 -0.87 9.11
CA ASP A 13 18.03 -0.14 10.36
C ASP A 13 19.41 0.54 10.43
N GLN A 14 20.45 -0.04 9.81
CA GLN A 14 21.79 0.54 9.73
C GLN A 14 21.95 1.59 8.63
N SER A 15 20.98 1.72 7.73
CA SER A 15 21.10 2.56 6.52
C SER A 15 20.49 3.95 6.66
N ASN A 16 19.93 4.34 7.81
CA ASN A 16 19.05 5.51 8.00
C ASN A 16 17.82 5.51 7.08
N CYS A 17 17.42 4.35 6.59
CA CYS A 17 16.21 4.17 5.80
C CYS A 17 15.13 3.48 6.63
N GLU A 18 13.88 3.65 6.25
CA GLU A 18 12.73 3.07 6.93
C GLU A 18 11.87 2.27 5.95
N ILE A 19 11.20 1.23 6.46
CA ILE A 19 10.17 0.54 5.69
C ILE A 19 9.00 1.50 5.48
N ALA A 20 8.70 1.79 4.22
CA ALA A 20 7.58 2.63 3.82
C ALA A 20 6.32 1.82 3.47
N THR A 21 6.47 0.69 2.78
CA THR A 21 5.32 -0.20 2.51
C THR A 21 5.71 -1.67 2.57
N ILE A 22 4.79 -2.48 3.06
CA ILE A 22 4.88 -3.95 3.06
C ILE A 22 3.86 -4.45 2.04
N ASN A 23 4.28 -4.56 0.78
CA ASN A 23 3.38 -4.91 -0.32
C ASN A 23 3.03 -6.40 -0.35
N GLN A 24 4.02 -7.25 -0.07
CA GLN A 24 3.91 -8.70 -0.10
C GLN A 24 4.92 -9.29 0.88
N LEU A 25 4.80 -10.57 1.20
CA LEU A 25 5.76 -11.30 2.04
C LEU A 25 7.22 -11.08 1.62
N LYS A 26 7.45 -10.89 0.33
CA LYS A 26 8.77 -10.80 -0.29
C LYS A 26 8.97 -9.52 -1.10
N GLN A 27 8.18 -8.49 -0.83
CA GLN A 27 8.30 -7.20 -1.50
C GLN A 27 7.97 -6.07 -0.52
N THR A 28 9.00 -5.28 -0.24
CA THR A 28 8.93 -4.13 0.66
C THR A 28 9.45 -2.91 -0.08
N VAL A 29 8.86 -1.75 0.17
CA VAL A 29 9.40 -0.47 -0.26
C VAL A 29 10.05 0.19 0.94
N VAL A 30 11.22 0.77 0.70
CA VAL A 30 12.00 1.49 1.69
C VAL A 30 12.08 2.95 1.28
N GLY A 31 11.92 3.85 2.24
CA GLY A 31 12.06 5.29 2.06
C GLY A 31 13.19 5.85 2.92
N GLY A 32 13.76 6.97 2.48
CA GLY A 32 14.87 7.64 3.16
C GLY A 32 15.32 8.85 2.36
N ALA A 33 16.37 9.52 2.81
CA ALA A 33 17.05 10.53 2.01
C ALA A 33 17.72 9.89 0.78
N ASP A 34 17.81 10.61 -0.33
CA ASP A 34 18.36 10.07 -1.59
C ASP A 34 19.73 9.42 -1.41
N ALA A 35 20.64 10.07 -0.67
CA ALA A 35 21.98 9.53 -0.42
C ALA A 35 21.96 8.24 0.42
N ASP A 36 21.02 8.09 1.32
CA ASP A 36 20.87 6.88 2.15
C ASP A 36 20.27 5.75 1.32
N ILE A 37 19.29 6.04 0.47
CA ILE A 37 18.70 5.08 -0.48
C ILE A 37 19.75 4.59 -1.47
N ASP A 38 20.60 5.47 -2.00
CA ASP A 38 21.64 5.08 -2.96
C ASP A 38 22.68 4.17 -2.28
N ARG A 39 23.14 4.51 -1.06
CA ARG A 39 24.02 3.63 -0.27
C ARG A 39 23.41 2.28 0.03
N LEU A 40 22.15 2.25 0.44
CA LEU A 40 21.44 1.00 0.70
C LEU A 40 21.33 0.15 -0.57
N ALA A 41 21.04 0.76 -1.71
CA ALA A 41 20.95 0.05 -2.98
C ALA A 41 22.29 -0.58 -3.40
N GLU A 42 23.41 0.15 -3.22
CA GLU A 42 24.77 -0.36 -3.49
C GLU A 42 25.15 -1.51 -2.56
N GLN A 43 24.85 -1.37 -1.26
CA GLN A 43 25.08 -2.43 -0.28
C GLN A 43 24.29 -3.68 -0.62
N LEU A 44 22.99 -3.54 -0.90
CA LEU A 44 22.13 -4.67 -1.29
C LEU A 44 22.57 -5.33 -2.59
N ALA A 45 23.08 -4.57 -3.57
CA ALA A 45 23.61 -5.12 -4.80
C ALA A 45 24.90 -5.94 -4.56
N THR A 46 25.71 -5.53 -3.59
CA THR A 46 26.95 -6.24 -3.20
C THR A 46 26.64 -7.50 -2.41
N ASP A 47 25.81 -7.39 -1.38
CA ASP A 47 25.54 -8.51 -0.44
C ASP A 47 24.58 -9.52 -1.03
N TYR A 48 23.70 -9.06 -1.92
CA TYR A 48 22.64 -9.89 -2.52
C TYR A 48 22.53 -9.71 -4.03
N PRO A 49 23.55 -10.05 -4.83
CA PRO A 49 23.64 -9.75 -6.28
C PRO A 49 22.54 -10.42 -7.12
N ARG A 50 21.84 -11.41 -6.55
CA ARG A 50 20.70 -12.09 -7.22
C ARG A 50 19.35 -11.46 -6.90
N LYS A 51 19.30 -10.42 -6.07
CA LYS A 51 18.06 -9.75 -5.68
C LYS A 51 17.93 -8.43 -6.43
N ARG A 52 16.71 -8.14 -6.85
CA ARG A 52 16.43 -6.92 -7.61
C ARG A 52 16.01 -5.81 -6.66
N THR A 53 16.75 -4.71 -6.68
CA THR A 53 16.34 -3.42 -6.14
C THR A 53 15.90 -2.52 -7.29
N VAL A 54 14.91 -1.65 -7.05
CA VAL A 54 14.43 -0.69 -8.04
C VAL A 54 14.22 0.64 -7.32
N LYS A 55 14.94 1.68 -7.74
CA LYS A 55 14.69 3.05 -7.25
C LYS A 55 13.39 3.56 -7.87
N LEU A 56 12.45 3.93 -7.03
CA LEU A 56 11.18 4.51 -7.44
C LEU A 56 11.34 6.02 -7.65
N LYS A 57 10.67 6.56 -8.66
CA LYS A 57 10.58 8.01 -8.87
C LYS A 57 9.37 8.52 -8.08
N THR A 58 9.61 8.95 -6.85
CA THR A 58 8.60 9.54 -5.97
C THR A 58 9.01 10.95 -5.57
N GLU A 59 8.04 11.80 -5.25
CA GLU A 59 8.27 13.19 -4.86
C GLU A 59 8.71 13.33 -3.39
N GLY A 60 8.71 12.23 -2.62
CA GLY A 60 9.10 12.24 -1.21
C GLY A 60 9.15 10.84 -0.61
N ALA A 61 9.71 10.76 0.60
CA ALA A 61 9.81 9.55 1.40
C ALA A 61 8.49 9.32 2.19
N PHE A 62 7.37 9.17 1.45
CA PHE A 62 6.07 8.92 2.07
C PHE A 62 6.10 7.68 2.95
N HIS A 63 5.29 7.69 3.99
CA HIS A 63 5.15 6.60 4.96
C HIS A 63 6.43 6.31 5.77
N THR A 64 7.28 7.33 5.96
CA THR A 64 8.45 7.30 6.84
C THR A 64 8.45 8.49 7.81
N SER A 65 9.33 8.46 8.81
CA SER A 65 9.47 9.55 9.79
C SER A 65 9.80 10.90 9.14
N LEU A 66 10.38 10.92 7.93
CA LEU A 66 10.63 12.14 7.16
C LEU A 66 9.36 12.94 6.83
N MET A 67 8.20 12.29 6.87
CA MET A 67 6.89 12.93 6.67
C MET A 67 6.26 13.48 7.96
N THR A 68 6.92 13.34 9.11
CA THR A 68 6.36 13.74 10.42
C THR A 68 5.93 15.21 10.44
N ARG A 69 6.73 16.10 9.84
CA ARG A 69 6.39 17.53 9.77
C ARG A 69 5.09 17.75 9.00
N ALA A 70 4.97 17.15 7.81
CA ALA A 70 3.76 17.24 6.99
C ALA A 70 2.55 16.61 7.71
N ALA A 71 2.78 15.52 8.47
CA ALA A 71 1.73 14.89 9.27
C ALA A 71 1.21 15.81 10.39
N VAL A 72 2.10 16.56 11.06
CA VAL A 72 1.69 17.54 12.09
C VAL A 72 0.84 18.65 11.45
N GLU A 73 1.27 19.21 10.32
CA GLU A 73 0.50 20.22 9.58
C GLU A 73 -0.86 19.65 9.11
N PHE A 74 -0.89 18.40 8.64
CA PHE A 74 -2.14 17.73 8.26
C PHE A 74 -3.07 17.51 9.45
N LYS A 75 -2.54 17.20 10.63
CA LYS A 75 -3.34 17.02 11.83
C LYS A 75 -4.12 18.29 12.20
N GLU A 76 -3.54 19.47 11.98
CA GLU A 76 -4.24 20.74 12.19
C GLU A 76 -5.47 20.89 11.30
N HIS A 77 -5.40 20.36 10.06
CA HIS A 77 -6.55 20.33 9.15
C HIS A 77 -7.59 19.27 9.52
N LEU A 78 -7.18 18.16 10.14
CA LEU A 78 -8.10 17.14 10.65
C LEU A 78 -8.85 17.62 11.89
N ASN A 79 -8.23 18.47 12.70
CA ASN A 79 -8.87 19.08 13.87
C ASN A 79 -10.13 19.83 13.45
N GLY A 80 -11.25 19.44 14.00
CA GLY A 80 -12.55 20.03 13.69
C GLY A 80 -13.32 19.34 12.57
N ILE A 81 -12.76 18.30 11.95
CA ILE A 81 -13.52 17.40 11.09
C ILE A 81 -14.31 16.43 11.97
N ASN A 82 -15.62 16.46 11.85
CA ASN A 82 -16.47 15.48 12.52
C ASN A 82 -16.58 14.23 11.66
N PHE A 83 -15.90 13.15 12.06
CA PHE A 83 -16.03 11.85 11.40
C PHE A 83 -17.34 11.20 11.88
N SER A 84 -18.29 11.09 10.97
CA SER A 84 -19.57 10.44 11.22
C SER A 84 -19.43 8.92 11.30
N ASP A 85 -20.47 8.27 11.83
CA ASP A 85 -20.59 6.83 11.83
C ASP A 85 -20.46 6.25 10.41
N MET A 86 -19.75 5.15 10.31
CA MET A 86 -19.51 4.46 9.05
C MET A 86 -20.57 3.36 8.87
N THR A 87 -21.19 3.32 7.70
CA THR A 87 -22.09 2.23 7.31
C THR A 87 -21.37 1.07 6.66
N THR A 88 -20.16 1.30 6.17
CA THR A 88 -19.32 0.30 5.49
C THR A 88 -18.00 0.18 6.23
N PRO A 89 -17.54 -1.05 6.54
CA PRO A 89 -16.24 -1.26 7.16
C PRO A 89 -15.11 -0.71 6.29
N VAL A 90 -14.15 -0.02 6.90
CA VAL A 90 -12.95 0.52 6.26
C VAL A 90 -11.73 -0.12 6.88
N LEU A 91 -10.84 -0.69 6.06
CA LEU A 91 -9.54 -1.17 6.49
C LEU A 91 -8.53 -0.02 6.50
N SER A 92 -7.87 0.17 7.62
CA SER A 92 -6.74 1.08 7.70
C SER A 92 -5.53 0.47 6.99
N ASN A 93 -4.95 1.20 6.05
CA ASN A 93 -3.72 0.78 5.37
C ASN A 93 -2.49 0.82 6.29
N TYR A 94 -2.58 1.49 7.44
CA TYR A 94 -1.53 1.57 8.45
C TYR A 94 -1.62 0.45 9.49
N SER A 95 -2.79 0.27 10.14
CA SER A 95 -2.95 -0.73 11.20
C SER A 95 -3.35 -2.11 10.67
N SER A 96 -3.80 -2.21 9.42
CA SER A 96 -4.39 -3.41 8.82
C SER A 96 -5.65 -3.92 9.55
N GLU A 97 -6.26 -3.07 10.37
CA GLU A 97 -7.47 -3.34 11.14
C GLU A 97 -8.65 -2.55 10.59
N ILE A 98 -9.85 -3.01 10.91
CA ILE A 98 -11.07 -2.27 10.58
C ILE A 98 -11.19 -1.07 11.51
N HIS A 99 -11.45 0.12 10.95
CA HIS A 99 -11.81 1.30 11.72
C HIS A 99 -13.02 1.02 12.60
N LYS A 100 -13.07 1.65 13.78
CA LYS A 100 -14.31 1.70 14.54
C LYS A 100 -15.39 2.40 13.73
N LEU A 101 -16.57 1.79 13.68
CA LEU A 101 -17.67 2.31 12.86
C LEU A 101 -18.20 3.67 13.34
N ASP A 102 -17.94 4.06 14.58
CA ASP A 102 -18.29 5.35 15.15
C ASP A 102 -17.35 6.52 14.73
N GLY A 103 -16.38 6.25 13.86
CA GLY A 103 -15.45 7.26 13.35
C GLY A 103 -14.38 7.75 14.33
N THR A 104 -14.43 7.35 15.61
CA THR A 104 -13.57 7.90 16.69
C THR A 104 -12.07 7.70 16.48
N GLN A 105 -11.66 6.73 15.65
CA GLN A 105 -10.25 6.45 15.34
C GLN A 105 -9.79 7.06 14.02
N SER A 106 -10.70 7.62 13.23
CA SER A 106 -10.38 8.02 11.84
C SER A 106 -9.32 9.11 11.78
N GLU A 107 -9.39 10.09 12.67
CA GLU A 107 -8.38 11.16 12.74
C GLU A 107 -6.98 10.59 13.01
N GLU A 108 -6.84 9.73 14.01
CA GLU A 108 -5.58 9.13 14.41
C GLU A 108 -5.00 8.24 13.31
N LEU A 109 -5.83 7.42 12.69
CA LEU A 109 -5.41 6.52 11.61
C LEU A 109 -4.98 7.29 10.36
N LEU A 110 -5.71 8.36 9.99
CA LEU A 110 -5.34 9.25 8.89
C LEU A 110 -4.06 10.02 9.16
N TYR A 111 -3.85 10.47 10.40
CA TYR A 111 -2.61 11.12 10.81
C TYR A 111 -1.43 10.16 10.71
N ASN A 112 -1.55 8.97 11.29
CA ASN A 112 -0.47 8.00 11.34
C ASN A 112 -0.06 7.48 9.96
N GLN A 113 -0.99 7.30 9.04
CA GLN A 113 -0.69 6.76 7.70
C GLN A 113 0.29 7.62 6.89
N LEU A 114 0.44 8.92 7.20
CA LEU A 114 1.36 9.79 6.46
C LEU A 114 2.82 9.44 6.70
N PHE A 115 3.16 9.00 7.91
CA PHE A 115 4.54 8.76 8.32
C PHE A 115 4.79 7.36 8.89
N LYS A 116 3.79 6.50 8.91
CA LYS A 116 3.90 5.09 9.28
C LYS A 116 3.78 4.19 8.05
N PRO A 117 4.41 3.01 8.07
CA PRO A 117 4.37 2.09 6.95
C PRO A 117 2.95 1.69 6.53
N VAL A 118 2.73 1.61 5.24
CA VAL A 118 1.53 0.93 4.71
C VAL A 118 1.73 -0.57 4.81
N ASP A 119 0.84 -1.26 5.48
CA ASP A 119 0.82 -2.73 5.57
C ASP A 119 -0.26 -3.33 4.64
N TRP A 120 0.04 -3.29 3.33
CA TRP A 120 -0.86 -3.88 2.33
C TRP A 120 -1.03 -5.39 2.49
N LEU A 121 0.04 -6.09 2.88
CA LEU A 121 -0.02 -7.52 3.16
C LEU A 121 -0.98 -7.81 4.33
N GLY A 122 -0.87 -7.07 5.42
CA GLY A 122 -1.77 -7.17 6.57
C GLY A 122 -3.23 -6.87 6.20
N CYS A 123 -3.47 -5.85 5.36
CA CYS A 123 -4.80 -5.57 4.83
C CYS A 123 -5.36 -6.78 4.06
N MET A 124 -4.56 -7.43 3.21
CA MET A 124 -4.99 -8.61 2.48
C MET A 124 -5.22 -9.81 3.40
N GLN A 125 -4.44 -9.95 4.47
CA GLN A 125 -4.68 -10.96 5.50
C GLN A 125 -6.02 -10.73 6.23
N THR A 126 -6.33 -9.50 6.57
CA THR A 126 -7.60 -9.15 7.20
C THR A 126 -8.77 -9.36 6.24
N ALA A 127 -8.65 -8.94 4.98
CA ALA A 127 -9.66 -9.19 3.97
C ALA A 127 -9.91 -10.70 3.73
N ALA A 128 -8.86 -11.51 3.73
CA ALA A 128 -8.97 -12.97 3.61
C ALA A 128 -9.67 -13.60 4.82
N LYS A 129 -9.37 -13.14 6.05
CA LYS A 129 -10.07 -13.57 7.28
C LYS A 129 -11.56 -13.20 7.28
N MET A 130 -11.91 -12.10 6.61
CA MET A 130 -13.29 -11.65 6.41
C MET A 130 -13.98 -12.39 5.26
N GLU A 131 -13.33 -13.36 4.66
CA GLU A 131 -13.86 -14.14 3.52
C GLU A 131 -14.28 -13.28 2.32
N VAL A 132 -13.53 -12.20 2.06
CA VAL A 132 -13.76 -11.33 0.89
C VAL A 132 -13.58 -12.13 -0.38
N GLN A 133 -14.64 -12.23 -1.19
CA GLN A 133 -14.67 -13.01 -2.43
C GLN A 133 -14.34 -12.18 -3.67
N SER A 134 -14.53 -10.87 -3.60
CA SER A 134 -14.33 -9.95 -4.73
C SER A 134 -13.67 -8.66 -4.30
N ILE A 135 -12.78 -8.16 -5.14
CA ILE A 135 -12.11 -6.85 -4.96
C ILE A 135 -12.35 -6.03 -6.21
N ILE A 136 -12.76 -4.78 -6.02
CA ILE A 136 -12.90 -3.81 -7.11
C ILE A 136 -11.83 -2.73 -6.89
N GLU A 137 -10.98 -2.51 -7.91
CA GLU A 137 -10.01 -1.40 -7.91
C GLU A 137 -10.61 -0.20 -8.62
N PHE A 138 -10.82 0.88 -7.88
CA PHE A 138 -11.16 2.19 -8.45
C PHE A 138 -9.92 3.05 -8.63
N GLY A 139 -9.83 3.76 -9.74
CA GLY A 139 -8.71 4.68 -9.99
C GLY A 139 -8.46 4.94 -11.47
N GLY A 140 -7.35 5.60 -11.78
CA GLY A 140 -6.95 5.92 -13.17
C GLY A 140 -6.09 4.85 -13.85
N GLY A 141 -5.73 3.77 -13.12
CA GLY A 141 -4.79 2.77 -13.62
C GLY A 141 -3.36 3.29 -13.77
N ILE A 142 -2.46 2.42 -14.21
CA ILE A 142 -1.04 2.72 -14.44
C ILE A 142 -0.57 2.25 -15.82
N GLY A 143 0.57 2.75 -16.27
CA GLY A 143 1.23 2.38 -17.52
C GLY A 143 1.50 3.61 -18.40
N ASP A 144 2.33 3.41 -19.42
CA ASP A 144 2.80 4.48 -20.31
C ASP A 144 1.78 4.89 -21.39
N GLY A 145 0.66 4.17 -21.49
CA GLY A 145 -0.41 4.47 -22.41
C GLY A 145 -0.99 5.88 -22.21
N VAL A 146 -1.30 6.57 -23.29
CA VAL A 146 -1.82 7.95 -23.29
C VAL A 146 -3.32 7.97 -22.97
N THR A 147 -4.05 6.98 -23.48
CA THR A 147 -5.51 6.88 -23.29
C THR A 147 -5.87 6.04 -22.06
N PRO A 148 -7.04 6.29 -21.45
CA PRO A 148 -7.50 5.48 -20.31
C PRO A 148 -7.57 3.97 -20.60
N ASN A 149 -7.89 3.59 -21.83
CA ASN A 149 -8.01 2.17 -22.23
C ASN A 149 -6.67 1.43 -22.33
N GLU A 150 -5.57 2.17 -22.40
CA GLU A 150 -4.20 1.61 -22.40
C GLU A 150 -3.64 1.43 -21.00
N LYS A 151 -4.35 1.91 -19.98
CA LYS A 151 -3.97 1.76 -18.58
C LYS A 151 -4.36 0.37 -18.07
N ARG A 152 -3.61 -0.11 -17.12
CA ARG A 152 -3.88 -1.38 -16.41
C ARG A 152 -4.08 -1.12 -14.91
N PRO A 153 -4.72 -2.05 -14.18
CA PRO A 153 -4.87 -1.95 -12.74
C PRO A 153 -3.51 -1.85 -12.04
N ASN A 154 -3.43 -1.01 -11.02
CA ASN A 154 -2.21 -0.79 -10.24
C ASN A 154 -1.97 -1.91 -9.21
N LEU A 155 -3.02 -2.31 -8.50
CA LEU A 155 -2.93 -3.17 -7.34
C LEU A 155 -3.25 -4.65 -7.63
N GLU A 156 -3.76 -4.97 -8.82
CA GLU A 156 -4.21 -6.32 -9.16
C GLU A 156 -3.14 -7.39 -8.93
N ALA A 157 -1.93 -7.16 -9.45
CA ALA A 157 -0.87 -8.16 -9.40
C ALA A 157 -0.42 -8.47 -7.97
N ILE A 158 -0.24 -7.44 -7.13
CA ILE A 158 0.17 -7.62 -5.73
C ILE A 158 -0.96 -8.23 -4.90
N THR A 159 -2.21 -7.83 -5.16
CA THR A 159 -3.40 -8.36 -4.47
C THR A 159 -3.59 -9.84 -4.76
N LYS A 160 -3.67 -10.24 -6.03
CA LYS A 160 -3.82 -11.64 -6.42
C LYS A 160 -2.67 -12.52 -5.89
N LYS A 161 -1.45 -11.98 -5.84
CA LYS A 161 -0.30 -12.72 -5.31
C LYS A 161 -0.38 -12.92 -3.80
N ASN A 162 -0.86 -11.91 -3.05
CA ASN A 162 -1.08 -12.03 -1.61
C ASN A 162 -2.18 -13.06 -1.31
N PHE A 163 -3.32 -13.01 -2.00
CA PHE A 163 -4.40 -13.98 -1.80
C PHE A 163 -3.95 -15.43 -2.12
N ARG A 164 -3.19 -15.62 -3.20
CA ARG A 164 -2.60 -16.94 -3.51
C ARG A 164 -1.65 -17.42 -2.42
N TYR A 165 -0.83 -16.52 -1.86
CA TYR A 165 0.05 -16.84 -0.74
C TYR A 165 -0.74 -17.26 0.50
N LEU A 166 -1.87 -16.61 0.76
CA LEU A 166 -2.79 -16.91 1.86
C LEU A 166 -3.66 -18.14 1.60
N GLN A 167 -3.46 -18.84 0.48
CA GLN A 167 -4.27 -19.98 0.04
C GLN A 167 -5.77 -19.66 -0.10
N ASN A 168 -6.07 -18.41 -0.44
CA ASN A 168 -7.40 -17.90 -0.72
C ASN A 168 -7.52 -17.49 -2.18
N GLU A 169 -8.73 -17.60 -2.72
CA GLU A 169 -9.06 -17.09 -4.05
C GLU A 169 -9.91 -15.83 -3.94
N VAL A 170 -9.64 -14.87 -4.82
CA VAL A 170 -10.41 -13.63 -4.93
C VAL A 170 -10.64 -13.29 -6.39
N LYS A 171 -11.84 -12.89 -6.72
CA LYS A 171 -12.15 -12.29 -8.02
C LYS A 171 -11.70 -10.84 -8.00
N TYR A 172 -11.07 -10.38 -9.07
CA TYR A 172 -10.57 -9.02 -9.17
C TYR A 172 -11.18 -8.30 -10.35
N PHE A 173 -11.76 -7.14 -10.11
CA PHE A 173 -12.47 -6.34 -11.09
C PHE A 173 -11.87 -4.94 -11.15
N PRO A 174 -11.31 -4.52 -12.30
CA PRO A 174 -10.88 -3.14 -12.48
C PRO A 174 -12.08 -2.23 -12.76
N ALA A 175 -12.09 -1.06 -12.15
CA ALA A 175 -13.01 0.04 -12.44
C ALA A 175 -12.19 1.32 -12.68
N ILE A 176 -11.24 1.24 -13.62
CA ILE A 176 -10.20 2.25 -13.84
C ILE A 176 -10.43 3.12 -15.07
N ASN A 177 -11.41 2.79 -15.89
CA ASN A 177 -11.86 3.58 -17.05
C ASN A 177 -13.32 3.21 -17.38
N THR A 178 -13.94 3.94 -18.29
CA THR A 178 -15.37 3.74 -18.64
C THR A 178 -15.69 2.30 -19.07
N SER A 179 -14.83 1.68 -19.88
CA SER A 179 -15.05 0.29 -20.33
C SER A 179 -15.03 -0.68 -19.17
N THR A 180 -13.99 -0.63 -18.32
CA THR A 180 -13.84 -1.52 -17.18
C THR A 180 -14.92 -1.29 -16.11
N ILE A 181 -15.38 -0.05 -15.91
CA ILE A 181 -16.53 0.25 -15.03
C ILE A 181 -17.78 -0.42 -15.54
N VAL A 182 -18.10 -0.31 -16.85
CA VAL A 182 -19.26 -0.95 -17.45
C VAL A 182 -19.17 -2.47 -17.32
N ASP A 183 -18.02 -3.07 -17.58
CA ASP A 183 -17.85 -4.52 -17.51
C ASP A 183 -17.94 -5.04 -16.06
N THR A 184 -17.34 -4.32 -15.10
CA THR A 184 -17.47 -4.63 -13.68
C THR A 184 -18.93 -4.51 -13.21
N SER A 185 -19.65 -3.45 -13.63
CA SER A 185 -21.05 -3.25 -13.23
C SER A 185 -21.96 -4.38 -13.70
N LYS A 186 -21.77 -4.90 -14.92
CA LYS A 186 -22.54 -6.03 -15.44
C LYS A 186 -22.43 -7.27 -14.57
N HIS A 187 -21.26 -7.48 -13.94
CA HIS A 187 -21.05 -8.64 -13.06
C HIS A 187 -21.89 -8.58 -11.79
N TYR A 188 -22.26 -7.39 -11.32
CA TYR A 188 -23.05 -7.19 -10.10
C TYR A 188 -24.54 -6.90 -10.35
N GLN A 189 -24.96 -6.83 -11.62
CA GLN A 189 -26.37 -6.65 -12.00
C GLN A 189 -27.07 -7.97 -12.29
N SER A 190 -26.35 -9.08 -12.34
CA SER A 190 -26.86 -10.45 -12.53
C SER A 190 -27.01 -11.16 -11.19
#